data_143a0188f37272c5b2b7265a8086cb3c
#
_entry.id   143a0188f37272c5b2b7265a8086cb3c
#
_cell.length_a   1.000
_cell.length_b   1.000
_cell.length_c   1.000
_cell.angle_alpha   90.00
_cell.angle_beta   90.00
_cell.angle_gamma   90.00
#
_symmetry.space_group_name_H-M   'P 1'
#
loop_
_entity.id
_entity.type
_entity.pdbx_description
1 polymer ?
#
loop_
_entity_poly.entity_id
_entity_poly.type
_entity_poly.pdbx_seq_one_letter_code
_entity_poly.pdbx_strand_id
1 'polypeptide(L)'
;MTSSSTSPPDGRVARLFEAWNARLPSIGDLAFAAFWLALASGALVAIPYDAGAAADSLQLLLLTNPAGTFLRGLHYWSAQLFLVFTALHLIEHLARRTEARVRFGVWLRLVLSTAVVVYVMVSGYVLKGDAEGQLARQVMSGLLERLPLLGGTLHALLVGPEDSLQLLYVQHAATATLLTLAFIVEHFRRAWPSAAAWLTALGGSALLAVAFVPTLHDPANPVVKGPWYM
;
A
#
# COMPACT_ATOMS: atom_id res chain seq x y z
N MET A 1 -15.04 -3.29 43.33
CA MET A 1 -15.26 -3.81 41.98
C MET A 1 -16.30 -2.92 41.32
N THR A 2 -15.88 -1.89 40.67
CA THR A 2 -16.74 -0.97 39.88
C THR A 2 -16.70 -1.44 38.44
N SER A 3 -17.81 -2.02 37.96
CA SER A 3 -18.00 -2.33 36.56
C SER A 3 -18.04 -1.01 35.77
N SER A 4 -16.97 -0.70 35.06
CA SER A 4 -17.00 0.38 34.09
C SER A 4 -17.91 -0.06 32.93
N SER A 5 -19.16 0.39 32.96
CA SER A 5 -20.05 0.33 31.82
C SER A 5 -19.44 1.19 30.71
N THR A 6 -18.73 0.58 29.77
CA THR A 6 -18.32 1.24 28.55
C THR A 6 -19.57 1.51 27.75
N SER A 7 -20.03 2.76 27.74
CA SER A 7 -21.10 3.22 26.84
C SER A 7 -20.74 2.83 25.41
N PRO A 8 -21.71 2.31 24.61
CA PRO A 8 -21.46 1.99 23.22
C PRO A 8 -20.98 3.22 22.45
N PRO A 9 -20.13 3.09 21.45
CA PRO A 9 -19.61 4.21 20.67
C PRO A 9 -20.76 4.98 20.03
N ASP A 10 -20.90 6.25 20.40
CA ASP A 10 -21.98 7.16 19.98
C ASP A 10 -21.79 7.67 18.54
N GLY A 11 -21.76 6.79 17.57
CA GLY A 11 -21.60 7.20 16.19
C GLY A 11 -22.18 6.24 15.16
N ARG A 12 -22.86 6.79 14.16
CA ARG A 12 -23.37 6.01 13.01
C ARG A 12 -22.27 5.17 12.37
N VAL A 13 -21.08 5.74 12.19
CA VAL A 13 -19.90 5.11 11.58
C VAL A 13 -19.40 3.93 12.42
N ALA A 14 -19.30 4.09 13.74
CA ALA A 14 -18.87 3.02 14.62
C ALA A 14 -19.83 1.80 14.57
N ARG A 15 -21.15 2.05 14.52
CA ARG A 15 -22.16 0.99 14.39
C ARG A 15 -22.09 0.26 13.04
N LEU A 16 -21.73 0.95 11.95
CA LEU A 16 -21.52 0.29 10.65
C LEU A 16 -20.34 -0.69 10.70
N PHE A 17 -19.25 -0.31 11.34
CA PHE A 17 -18.09 -1.20 11.52
C PHE A 17 -18.39 -2.38 12.46
N GLU A 18 -19.20 -2.19 13.48
CA GLU A 18 -19.67 -3.29 14.32
C GLU A 18 -20.52 -4.30 13.53
N ALA A 19 -21.46 -3.81 12.73
CA ALA A 19 -22.30 -4.66 11.88
C ALA A 19 -21.48 -5.41 10.82
N TRP A 20 -20.43 -4.77 10.28
CA TRP A 20 -19.47 -5.41 9.38
C TRP A 20 -18.72 -6.55 10.09
N ASN A 21 -18.04 -6.24 11.19
CA ASN A 21 -17.19 -7.19 11.91
C ASN A 21 -17.98 -8.38 12.54
N ALA A 22 -19.30 -8.23 12.71
CA ALA A 22 -20.18 -9.32 13.16
C ALA A 22 -20.47 -10.37 12.08
N ARG A 23 -20.28 -10.06 10.79
CA ARG A 23 -20.68 -10.91 9.66
C ARG A 23 -19.54 -11.26 8.71
N LEU A 24 -18.50 -10.43 8.65
CA LEU A 24 -17.39 -10.51 7.71
C LEU A 24 -16.06 -10.50 8.49
N PRO A 25 -14.95 -10.92 7.87
CA PRO A 25 -13.63 -10.75 8.47
C PRO A 25 -13.40 -9.27 8.85
N SER A 26 -12.71 -9.04 9.96
CA SER A 26 -12.42 -7.67 10.39
C SER A 26 -11.64 -6.91 9.31
N ILE A 27 -11.86 -5.60 9.21
CA ILE A 27 -11.18 -4.77 8.22
C ILE A 27 -9.68 -4.80 8.43
N GLY A 28 -9.21 -4.85 9.69
CA GLY A 28 -7.81 -5.04 10.02
C GLY A 28 -7.23 -6.36 9.52
N ASP A 29 -7.98 -7.48 9.65
CA ASP A 29 -7.57 -8.78 9.10
C ASP A 29 -7.47 -8.74 7.57
N LEU A 30 -8.43 -8.11 6.90
CA LEU A 30 -8.42 -7.94 5.44
C LEU A 30 -7.23 -7.10 4.98
N ALA A 31 -6.95 -5.97 5.64
CA ALA A 31 -5.78 -5.16 5.37
C ALA A 31 -4.50 -5.97 5.51
N PHE A 32 -4.40 -6.74 6.58
CA PHE A 32 -3.21 -7.52 6.89
C PHE A 32 -2.99 -8.69 5.92
N ALA A 33 -4.07 -9.40 5.52
CA ALA A 33 -4.00 -10.42 4.50
C ALA A 33 -3.59 -9.85 3.13
N ALA A 34 -4.18 -8.71 2.74
CA ALA A 34 -3.84 -8.01 1.50
C ALA A 34 -2.37 -7.53 1.49
N PHE A 35 -1.84 -7.04 2.63
CA PHE A 35 -0.43 -6.69 2.78
C PHE A 35 0.51 -7.88 2.51
N TRP A 36 0.23 -9.04 3.11
CA TRP A 36 1.04 -10.23 2.89
C TRP A 36 0.99 -10.74 1.46
N LEU A 37 -0.17 -10.66 0.81
CA LEU A 37 -0.30 -11.00 -0.61
C LEU A 37 0.50 -10.04 -1.48
N ALA A 38 0.44 -8.74 -1.19
CA ALA A 38 1.25 -7.74 -1.88
C ALA A 38 2.75 -8.01 -1.70
N LEU A 39 3.18 -8.31 -0.47
CA LEU A 39 4.57 -8.61 -0.17
C LEU A 39 5.06 -9.86 -0.93
N ALA A 40 4.31 -10.97 -0.86
CA ALA A 40 4.69 -12.22 -1.50
C ALA A 40 4.70 -12.12 -3.04
N SER A 41 3.66 -11.52 -3.62
CA SER A 41 3.59 -11.31 -5.07
C SER A 41 4.63 -10.31 -5.56
N GLY A 42 4.89 -9.25 -4.79
CA GLY A 42 5.92 -8.26 -5.08
C GLY A 42 7.33 -8.85 -5.11
N ALA A 43 7.65 -9.73 -4.17
CA ALA A 43 8.94 -10.44 -4.17
C ALA A 43 9.14 -11.28 -5.45
N LEU A 44 8.06 -11.89 -5.98
CA LEU A 44 8.11 -12.64 -7.23
C LEU A 44 8.22 -11.72 -8.45
N VAL A 45 7.51 -10.61 -8.47
CA VAL A 45 7.58 -9.60 -9.56
C VAL A 45 8.95 -8.90 -9.60
N ALA A 46 9.61 -8.77 -8.46
CA ALA A 46 10.93 -8.17 -8.37
C ALA A 46 12.04 -8.96 -9.12
N ILE A 47 11.86 -10.27 -9.31
CA ILE A 47 12.86 -11.14 -9.96
C ILE A 47 13.12 -10.74 -11.42
N PRO A 48 12.08 -10.59 -12.29
CA PRO A 48 12.28 -10.18 -13.69
C PRO A 48 12.36 -8.66 -13.89
N TYR A 49 12.21 -7.85 -12.84
CA TYR A 49 12.18 -6.39 -12.94
C TYR A 49 13.59 -5.80 -13.07
N ASP A 50 13.78 -4.90 -14.03
CA ASP A 50 15.01 -4.13 -14.23
C ASP A 50 14.76 -2.65 -13.98
N ALA A 51 15.35 -2.08 -12.93
CA ALA A 51 15.21 -0.67 -12.60
C ALA A 51 15.89 0.27 -13.61
N GLY A 52 16.86 -0.23 -14.39
CA GLY A 52 17.51 0.50 -15.48
C GLY A 52 16.67 0.56 -16.76
N ALA A 53 15.74 -0.39 -16.95
CA ALA A 53 14.84 -0.49 -18.09
C ALA A 53 13.41 -0.87 -17.63
N ALA A 54 12.87 -0.08 -16.69
CA ALA A 54 11.66 -0.43 -15.95
C ALA A 54 10.45 -0.70 -16.85
N ALA A 55 10.10 0.23 -17.73
CA ALA A 55 8.97 0.08 -18.64
C ALA A 55 9.17 -1.10 -19.60
N ASP A 56 10.37 -1.25 -20.15
CA ASP A 56 10.69 -2.32 -21.09
C ASP A 56 10.64 -3.70 -20.46
N SER A 57 11.21 -3.86 -19.24
CA SER A 57 11.18 -5.11 -18.49
C SER A 57 9.75 -5.53 -18.13
N LEU A 58 8.90 -4.57 -17.75
CA LEU A 58 7.49 -4.82 -17.49
C LEU A 58 6.69 -5.11 -18.76
N GLN A 59 6.96 -4.43 -19.85
CA GLN A 59 6.34 -4.70 -21.15
C GLN A 59 6.69 -6.09 -21.65
N LEU A 60 7.96 -6.49 -21.56
CA LEU A 60 8.42 -7.83 -21.90
C LEU A 60 7.68 -8.89 -21.05
N LEU A 61 7.57 -8.66 -19.73
CA LEU A 61 6.82 -9.52 -18.83
C LEU A 61 5.36 -9.70 -19.29
N LEU A 62 4.69 -8.59 -19.60
CA LEU A 62 3.27 -8.57 -20.00
C LEU A 62 3.04 -9.32 -21.33
N LEU A 63 3.98 -9.23 -22.27
CA LEU A 63 3.84 -9.81 -23.61
C LEU A 63 4.24 -11.28 -23.65
N THR A 64 5.17 -11.73 -22.81
CA THR A 64 5.79 -13.04 -22.95
C THR A 64 5.45 -14.03 -21.82
N ASN A 65 4.96 -13.55 -20.67
CA ASN A 65 4.76 -14.40 -19.49
C ASN A 65 3.37 -14.20 -18.85
N PRO A 66 2.36 -15.02 -19.22
CA PRO A 66 1.01 -14.91 -18.63
C PRO A 66 0.99 -15.07 -17.11
N ALA A 67 1.83 -15.95 -16.54
CA ALA A 67 1.93 -16.11 -15.09
C ALA A 67 2.53 -14.88 -14.43
N GLY A 68 3.55 -14.26 -15.03
CA GLY A 68 4.15 -13.01 -14.58
C GLY A 68 3.16 -11.85 -14.66
N THR A 69 2.36 -11.78 -15.72
CA THR A 69 1.27 -10.81 -15.88
C THR A 69 0.25 -10.95 -14.75
N PHE A 70 -0.18 -12.18 -14.45
CA PHE A 70 -1.09 -12.45 -13.34
C PHE A 70 -0.47 -12.06 -11.98
N LEU A 71 0.78 -12.44 -11.72
CA LEU A 71 1.48 -12.08 -10.47
C LEU A 71 1.62 -10.56 -10.29
N ARG A 72 1.93 -9.84 -11.38
CA ARG A 72 1.95 -8.38 -11.36
C ARG A 72 0.55 -7.79 -11.07
N GLY A 73 -0.49 -8.34 -11.69
CA GLY A 73 -1.88 -8.00 -11.41
C GLY A 73 -2.26 -8.26 -9.95
N LEU A 74 -1.86 -9.42 -9.42
CA LEU A 74 -2.08 -9.80 -8.03
C LEU A 74 -1.37 -8.82 -7.06
N HIS A 75 -0.10 -8.48 -7.35
CA HIS A 75 0.64 -7.47 -6.57
C HIS A 75 -0.06 -6.12 -6.58
N TYR A 76 -0.41 -5.63 -7.75
CA TYR A 76 -1.10 -4.35 -7.91
C TYR A 76 -2.42 -4.31 -7.11
N TRP A 77 -3.30 -5.28 -7.32
CA TRP A 77 -4.63 -5.27 -6.71
C TRP A 77 -4.60 -5.56 -5.21
N SER A 78 -3.72 -6.45 -4.75
CA SER A 78 -3.56 -6.65 -3.31
C SER A 78 -3.01 -5.40 -2.62
N ALA A 79 -2.11 -4.64 -3.26
CA ALA A 79 -1.65 -3.36 -2.75
C ALA A 79 -2.76 -2.30 -2.71
N GLN A 80 -3.63 -2.21 -3.75
CA GLN A 80 -4.80 -1.32 -3.74
C GLN A 80 -5.78 -1.69 -2.61
N LEU A 81 -6.10 -2.98 -2.45
CA LEU A 81 -6.96 -3.46 -1.37
C LEU A 81 -6.33 -3.20 0.00
N PHE A 82 -5.03 -3.40 0.15
CA PHE A 82 -4.30 -3.05 1.37
C PHE A 82 -4.46 -1.57 1.73
N LEU A 83 -4.28 -0.67 0.76
CA LEU A 83 -4.45 0.78 0.99
C LEU A 83 -5.89 1.11 1.42
N VAL A 84 -6.88 0.60 0.71
CA VAL A 84 -8.31 0.83 1.00
C VAL A 84 -8.68 0.30 2.38
N PHE A 85 -8.33 -0.95 2.69
CA PHE A 85 -8.64 -1.53 4.00
C PHE A 85 -7.85 -0.87 5.13
N THR A 86 -6.61 -0.43 4.90
CA THR A 86 -5.84 0.35 5.89
C THR A 86 -6.51 1.69 6.18
N ALA A 87 -6.99 2.40 5.16
CA ALA A 87 -7.74 3.64 5.34
C ALA A 87 -9.05 3.42 6.10
N LEU A 88 -9.81 2.39 5.76
CA LEU A 88 -11.05 2.02 6.46
C LEU A 88 -10.75 1.61 7.91
N HIS A 89 -9.68 0.86 8.17
CA HIS A 89 -9.24 0.46 9.50
C HIS A 89 -8.86 1.68 10.36
N LEU A 90 -8.17 2.66 9.76
CA LEU A 90 -7.87 3.91 10.43
C LEU A 90 -9.14 4.67 10.79
N ILE A 91 -10.10 4.79 9.85
CA ILE A 91 -11.40 5.44 10.09
C ILE A 91 -12.17 4.71 11.22
N GLU A 92 -12.16 3.38 11.23
CA GLU A 92 -12.77 2.57 12.30
C GLU A 92 -12.18 2.92 13.67
N HIS A 93 -10.84 2.98 13.78
CA HIS A 93 -10.16 3.30 15.03
C HIS A 93 -10.43 4.73 15.49
N LEU A 94 -10.45 5.70 14.58
CA LEU A 94 -10.81 7.09 14.91
C LEU A 94 -12.28 7.21 15.36
N ALA A 95 -13.21 6.51 14.66
CA ALA A 95 -14.63 6.50 15.04
C ALA A 95 -14.87 5.88 16.43
N ARG A 96 -14.03 4.93 16.84
CA ARG A 96 -14.06 4.29 18.16
C ARG A 96 -13.23 5.02 19.23
N ARG A 97 -12.62 6.15 18.88
CA ARG A 97 -11.70 6.92 19.74
C ARG A 97 -10.61 6.06 20.37
N THR A 98 -10.04 5.13 19.57
CA THR A 98 -9.01 4.19 20.05
C THR A 98 -7.72 4.96 20.42
N GLU A 99 -7.44 6.07 19.75
CA GLU A 99 -6.29 6.96 20.03
C GLU A 99 -6.24 7.43 21.49
N ALA A 100 -7.40 7.62 22.11
CA ALA A 100 -7.50 8.03 23.51
C ALA A 100 -7.17 6.89 24.51
N ARG A 101 -7.11 5.65 24.03
CA ARG A 101 -6.91 4.45 24.85
C ARG A 101 -5.55 3.80 24.70
N VAL A 102 -4.80 4.18 23.63
CA VAL A 102 -3.48 3.64 23.37
C VAL A 102 -2.38 4.57 23.88
N ARG A 103 -1.21 4.00 24.21
CA ARG A 103 -0.05 4.80 24.62
C ARG A 103 0.43 5.66 23.44
N PHE A 104 0.84 6.90 23.73
CA PHE A 104 1.29 7.85 22.71
C PHE A 104 2.34 7.27 21.75
N GLY A 105 3.33 6.51 22.24
CA GLY A 105 4.35 5.89 21.38
C GLY A 105 3.80 4.83 20.40
N VAL A 106 2.71 4.12 20.78
CA VAL A 106 2.00 3.21 19.86
C VAL A 106 1.25 4.00 18.81
N TRP A 107 0.52 5.03 19.23
CA TRP A 107 -0.21 5.91 18.32
C TRP A 107 0.72 6.58 17.29
N LEU A 108 1.85 7.13 17.75
CA LEU A 108 2.85 7.77 16.88
C LEU A 108 3.38 6.78 15.82
N ARG A 109 3.70 5.53 16.21
CA ARG A 109 4.15 4.50 15.26
C ARG A 109 3.09 4.18 14.21
N LEU A 110 1.81 4.11 14.60
CA LEU A 110 0.72 3.87 13.66
C LEU A 110 0.56 5.03 12.66
N VAL A 111 0.68 6.27 13.11
CA VAL A 111 0.66 7.44 12.21
C VAL A 111 1.85 7.42 11.25
N LEU A 112 3.05 7.15 11.76
CA LEU A 112 4.25 7.04 10.92
C LEU A 112 4.15 5.88 9.93
N SER A 113 3.60 4.72 10.34
CA SER A 113 3.39 3.60 9.43
C SER A 113 2.46 3.96 8.27
N THR A 114 1.43 4.78 8.51
CA THR A 114 0.53 5.25 7.45
C THR A 114 1.28 6.09 6.41
N ALA A 115 2.16 6.98 6.84
CA ALA A 115 3.00 7.77 5.94
C ALA A 115 3.93 6.89 5.09
N VAL A 116 4.53 5.86 5.71
CA VAL A 116 5.39 4.90 4.99
C VAL A 116 4.56 4.07 4.00
N VAL A 117 3.36 3.64 4.36
CA VAL A 117 2.45 2.92 3.44
C VAL A 117 2.13 3.77 2.22
N VAL A 118 1.79 5.05 2.39
CA VAL A 118 1.54 5.96 1.26
C VAL A 118 2.79 6.08 0.39
N TYR A 119 3.96 6.24 0.99
CA TYR A 119 5.22 6.27 0.23
C TYR A 119 5.46 4.97 -0.55
N VAL A 120 5.25 3.79 0.05
CA VAL A 120 5.38 2.49 -0.65
C VAL A 120 4.41 2.42 -1.83
N MET A 121 3.17 2.88 -1.67
CA MET A 121 2.20 2.89 -2.76
C MET A 121 2.62 3.79 -3.91
N VAL A 122 3.05 5.03 -3.61
CA VAL A 122 3.51 5.99 -4.64
C VAL A 122 4.78 5.50 -5.31
N SER A 123 5.78 5.03 -4.55
CA SER A 123 7.04 4.52 -5.13
C SER A 123 6.80 3.32 -6.05
N GLY A 124 5.91 2.38 -5.67
CA GLY A 124 5.51 1.26 -6.53
C GLY A 124 4.85 1.70 -7.83
N TYR A 125 4.07 2.79 -7.80
CA TYR A 125 3.49 3.35 -9.02
C TYR A 125 4.55 4.02 -9.92
N VAL A 126 5.51 4.72 -9.33
CA VAL A 126 6.65 5.31 -10.06
C VAL A 126 7.49 4.23 -10.75
N LEU A 127 7.65 3.07 -10.12
CA LEU A 127 8.39 1.94 -10.68
C LEU A 127 7.77 1.31 -11.94
N LYS A 128 6.58 1.75 -12.38
CA LYS A 128 6.11 1.42 -13.74
C LYS A 128 7.07 1.92 -14.83
N GLY A 129 7.78 3.02 -14.58
CA GLY A 129 8.74 3.63 -15.52
C GLY A 129 8.13 4.25 -16.77
N ASP A 130 6.81 4.18 -16.97
CA ASP A 130 6.06 4.77 -18.06
C ASP A 130 5.74 6.28 -17.80
N ALA A 131 5.05 6.94 -18.72
CA ALA A 131 4.70 8.36 -18.59
C ALA A 131 3.89 8.67 -17.32
N GLU A 132 3.01 7.76 -16.89
CA GLU A 132 2.24 7.92 -15.65
C GLU A 132 3.14 7.79 -14.41
N GLY A 133 4.06 6.83 -14.39
CA GLY A 133 5.06 6.69 -13.33
C GLY A 133 5.99 7.89 -13.24
N GLN A 134 6.40 8.44 -14.38
CA GLN A 134 7.21 9.67 -14.42
C GLN A 134 6.46 10.89 -13.88
N LEU A 135 5.17 11.05 -14.24
CA LEU A 135 4.33 12.10 -13.66
C LEU A 135 4.21 11.96 -12.14
N ALA A 136 3.95 10.76 -11.63
CA ALA A 136 3.88 10.51 -10.20
C ALA A 136 5.19 10.84 -9.49
N ARG A 137 6.33 10.52 -10.10
CA ARG A 137 7.65 10.90 -9.60
C ARG A 137 7.83 12.42 -9.52
N GLN A 138 7.47 13.16 -10.58
CA GLN A 138 7.56 14.62 -10.59
C GLN A 138 6.71 15.25 -9.48
N VAL A 139 5.48 14.76 -9.29
CA VAL A 139 4.60 15.23 -8.21
C VAL A 139 5.22 14.94 -6.84
N MET A 140 5.73 13.74 -6.62
CA MET A 140 6.39 13.36 -5.36
C MET A 140 7.63 14.23 -5.09
N SER A 141 8.48 14.43 -6.10
CA SER A 141 9.67 15.32 -6.01
C SER A 141 9.26 16.74 -5.65
N GLY A 142 8.30 17.31 -6.37
CA GLY A 142 7.83 18.68 -6.13
C GLY A 142 7.19 18.88 -4.77
N LEU A 143 6.52 17.85 -4.20
CA LEU A 143 5.99 17.90 -2.85
C LEU A 143 7.11 17.88 -1.79
N LEU A 144 8.09 17.00 -1.96
CA LEU A 144 9.21 16.89 -1.03
C LEU A 144 10.06 18.15 -1.04
N GLU A 145 10.42 18.69 -2.20
CA GLU A 145 11.28 19.87 -2.34
C GLU A 145 10.67 21.14 -1.71
N ARG A 146 9.34 21.21 -1.59
CA ARG A 146 8.65 22.32 -0.93
C ARG A 146 8.74 22.29 0.61
N LEU A 147 9.25 21.20 1.19
CA LEU A 147 9.42 21.13 2.63
C LEU A 147 10.63 21.97 3.06
N PRO A 148 10.44 23.01 3.90
CA PRO A 148 11.53 23.85 4.31
C PRO A 148 12.58 23.06 5.11
N LEU A 149 13.85 23.36 4.91
CA LEU A 149 15.03 22.78 5.55
C LEU A 149 15.31 21.30 5.21
N LEU A 150 14.30 20.47 5.00
CA LEU A 150 14.45 19.02 4.85
C LEU A 150 14.20 18.54 3.41
N GLY A 151 13.59 19.35 2.56
CA GLY A 151 13.12 18.93 1.24
C GLY A 151 14.18 18.29 0.36
N GLY A 152 15.32 18.95 0.19
CA GLY A 152 16.43 18.41 -0.62
C GLY A 152 17.01 17.09 -0.05
N THR A 153 17.13 16.99 1.28
CA THR A 153 17.61 15.76 1.92
C THR A 153 16.61 14.62 1.76
N LEU A 154 15.32 14.89 1.96
CA LEU A 154 14.26 13.89 1.77
C LEU A 154 14.15 13.47 0.31
N HIS A 155 14.24 14.41 -0.64
CA HIS A 155 14.28 14.09 -2.06
C HIS A 155 15.46 13.14 -2.39
N ALA A 156 16.66 13.49 -1.98
CA ALA A 156 17.86 12.68 -2.22
C ALA A 156 17.76 11.27 -1.59
N LEU A 157 17.15 11.14 -0.42
CA LEU A 157 17.00 9.87 0.29
C LEU A 157 15.86 8.99 -0.25
N LEU A 158 14.73 9.60 -0.66
CA LEU A 158 13.51 8.87 -0.98
C LEU A 158 13.27 8.72 -2.48
N VAL A 159 13.72 9.68 -3.30
CA VAL A 159 13.47 9.69 -4.74
C VAL A 159 14.74 9.41 -5.54
N GLY A 160 15.82 10.08 -5.18
CA GLY A 160 17.12 9.96 -5.85
C GLY A 160 17.20 10.70 -7.18
N PRO A 161 18.27 10.46 -7.97
CA PRO A 161 18.55 11.18 -9.21
C PRO A 161 17.51 10.88 -10.29
N GLU A 162 17.21 11.86 -11.15
CA GLU A 162 16.13 11.81 -12.14
C GLU A 162 16.30 10.72 -13.22
N ASP A 163 17.53 10.36 -13.52
CA ASP A 163 17.91 9.42 -14.57
C ASP A 163 17.91 7.95 -14.10
N SER A 164 17.58 7.68 -12.80
CA SER A 164 17.64 6.34 -12.24
C SER A 164 16.45 6.04 -11.34
N LEU A 165 15.87 4.85 -11.46
CA LEU A 165 14.87 4.31 -10.54
C LEU A 165 15.47 3.37 -9.50
N GLN A 166 16.79 3.15 -9.50
CA GLN A 166 17.44 2.18 -8.64
C GLN A 166 17.20 2.43 -7.15
N LEU A 167 17.32 3.70 -6.70
CA LEU A 167 17.06 4.04 -5.32
C LEU A 167 15.60 3.79 -4.93
N LEU A 168 14.65 4.24 -5.76
CA LEU A 168 13.23 4.01 -5.54
C LEU A 168 12.89 2.51 -5.49
N TYR A 169 13.52 1.71 -6.34
CA TYR A 169 13.37 0.26 -6.32
C TYR A 169 13.84 -0.34 -4.99
N VAL A 170 15.02 0.03 -4.51
CA VAL A 170 15.55 -0.44 -3.22
C VAL A 170 14.66 0.02 -2.06
N GLN A 171 14.22 1.28 -2.09
CA GLN A 171 13.32 1.81 -1.07
C GLN A 171 11.98 1.07 -1.05
N HIS A 172 11.36 0.87 -2.22
CA HIS A 172 10.07 0.17 -2.34
C HIS A 172 10.20 -1.30 -1.93
N ALA A 173 11.12 -2.03 -2.55
CA ALA A 173 11.23 -3.49 -2.40
C ALA A 173 11.81 -3.92 -1.04
N ALA A 174 12.68 -3.11 -0.43
CA ALA A 174 13.37 -3.46 0.81
C ALA A 174 13.14 -2.46 1.94
N THR A 175 13.72 -1.25 1.85
CA THR A 175 13.82 -0.34 3.00
C THR A 175 12.47 0.05 3.57
N ALA A 176 11.57 0.62 2.75
CA ALA A 176 10.26 1.07 3.21
C ALA A 176 9.35 -0.12 3.57
N THR A 177 9.48 -1.24 2.86
CA THR A 177 8.78 -2.48 3.18
C THR A 177 9.20 -3.04 4.53
N LEU A 178 10.50 -3.13 4.82
CA LEU A 178 11.02 -3.54 6.14
C LEU A 178 10.63 -2.56 7.24
N LEU A 179 10.63 -1.26 6.96
CA LEU A 179 10.18 -0.24 7.90
C LEU A 179 8.67 -0.38 8.20
N THR A 180 7.85 -0.66 7.20
CA THR A 180 6.43 -0.99 7.39
C THR A 180 6.26 -2.20 8.30
N LEU A 181 6.99 -3.29 8.03
CA LEU A 181 7.00 -4.48 8.88
C LEU A 181 7.42 -4.16 10.32
N ALA A 182 8.46 -3.34 10.51
CA ALA A 182 8.92 -2.94 11.84
C ALA A 182 7.87 -2.15 12.62
N PHE A 183 7.13 -1.26 11.94
CA PHE A 183 6.07 -0.47 12.58
C PHE A 183 4.84 -1.31 12.95
N ILE A 184 4.50 -2.32 12.13
CA ILE A 184 3.34 -3.18 12.38
C ILE A 184 3.69 -4.45 13.18
N VAL A 185 4.94 -4.60 13.65
CA VAL A 185 5.40 -5.81 14.36
C VAL A 185 4.51 -6.20 15.56
N GLU A 186 3.92 -5.22 16.23
CA GLU A 186 3.01 -5.48 17.34
C GLU A 186 1.68 -6.11 16.90
N HIS A 187 1.24 -5.85 15.67
CA HIS A 187 0.10 -6.52 15.06
C HIS A 187 0.40 -8.00 14.80
N PHE A 188 1.59 -8.32 14.29
CA PHE A 188 2.05 -9.69 14.10
C PHE A 188 1.97 -10.54 15.37
N ARG A 189 2.27 -9.93 16.49
CA ARG A 189 2.31 -10.63 17.78
C ARG A 189 0.92 -10.89 18.35
N ARG A 190 -0.11 -10.22 17.85
CA ARG A 190 -1.46 -10.23 18.42
C ARG A 190 -2.53 -10.82 17.51
N ALA A 191 -2.36 -10.74 16.20
CA ALA A 191 -3.35 -11.19 15.25
C ALA A 191 -2.70 -11.67 13.95
N TRP A 192 -2.90 -12.94 13.62
CA TRP A 192 -2.67 -13.46 12.29
C TRP A 192 -4.00 -13.42 11.53
N PRO A 193 -4.05 -13.08 10.23
CA PRO A 193 -5.30 -13.00 9.51
C PRO A 193 -6.06 -14.34 9.55
N SER A 194 -7.36 -14.30 9.74
CA SER A 194 -8.22 -15.47 9.69
C SER A 194 -8.21 -16.12 8.30
N ALA A 195 -8.52 -17.41 8.21
CA ALA A 195 -8.64 -18.10 6.93
C ALA A 195 -9.66 -17.42 5.99
N ALA A 196 -10.74 -16.89 6.55
CA ALA A 196 -11.74 -16.14 5.79
C ALA A 196 -11.16 -14.83 5.22
N ALA A 197 -10.32 -14.11 5.97
CA ALA A 197 -9.63 -12.91 5.49
C ALA A 197 -8.66 -13.25 4.36
N TRP A 198 -7.88 -14.33 4.48
CA TRP A 198 -6.99 -14.80 3.43
C TRP A 198 -7.74 -15.16 2.15
N LEU A 199 -8.83 -15.93 2.25
CA LEU A 199 -9.63 -16.34 1.09
C LEU A 199 -10.29 -15.12 0.42
N THR A 200 -10.80 -14.18 1.20
CA THR A 200 -11.42 -12.95 0.69
C THR A 200 -10.39 -12.06 -0.01
N ALA A 201 -9.25 -11.81 0.63
CA ALA A 201 -8.21 -10.97 0.05
C ALA A 201 -7.60 -11.61 -1.20
N LEU A 202 -7.27 -12.91 -1.16
CA LEU A 202 -6.73 -13.63 -2.32
C LEU A 202 -7.76 -13.71 -3.45
N GLY A 203 -8.98 -14.14 -3.16
CA GLY A 203 -10.04 -14.26 -4.17
C GLY A 203 -10.39 -12.90 -4.81
N GLY A 204 -10.52 -11.86 -4.00
CA GLY A 204 -10.75 -10.50 -4.49
C GLY A 204 -9.61 -9.97 -5.35
N SER A 205 -8.36 -10.09 -4.87
CA SER A 205 -7.18 -9.67 -5.63
C SER A 205 -7.01 -10.45 -6.93
N ALA A 206 -7.19 -11.77 -6.91
CA ALA A 206 -7.08 -12.63 -8.08
C ALA A 206 -8.18 -12.34 -9.11
N LEU A 207 -9.42 -12.16 -8.67
CA LEU A 207 -10.53 -11.77 -9.54
C LEU A 207 -10.25 -10.44 -10.23
N LEU A 208 -9.81 -9.42 -9.47
CA LEU A 208 -9.45 -8.13 -10.01
C LEU A 208 -8.24 -8.21 -10.95
N ALA A 209 -7.24 -9.04 -10.65
CA ALA A 209 -6.06 -9.24 -11.50
C ALA A 209 -6.42 -9.84 -12.86
N VAL A 210 -7.43 -10.70 -12.91
CA VAL A 210 -7.92 -11.30 -14.17
C VAL A 210 -8.87 -10.35 -14.91
N ALA A 211 -9.79 -9.70 -14.19
CA ALA A 211 -10.81 -8.84 -14.80
C ALA A 211 -10.25 -7.49 -15.25
N PHE A 212 -9.26 -6.96 -14.55
CA PHE A 212 -8.69 -5.63 -14.77
C PHE A 212 -7.17 -5.71 -14.73
N VAL A 213 -6.57 -6.18 -15.81
CA VAL A 213 -5.12 -6.31 -15.93
C VAL A 213 -4.48 -4.91 -15.90
N PRO A 214 -3.57 -4.62 -14.95
CA PRO A 214 -2.88 -3.33 -14.92
C PRO A 214 -1.96 -3.21 -16.14
N THR A 215 -2.21 -2.23 -16.99
CA THR A 215 -1.41 -1.95 -18.21
C THR A 215 -0.38 -0.87 -17.94
N LEU A 216 0.59 -0.76 -18.82
CA LEU A 216 1.44 0.41 -18.95
C LEU A 216 0.69 1.49 -19.74
N HIS A 217 1.13 2.74 -19.57
CA HIS A 217 0.57 3.86 -20.32
C HIS A 217 0.84 3.67 -21.83
N ASP A 218 -0.22 3.83 -22.64
CA ASP A 218 -0.09 3.82 -24.08
C ASP A 218 0.55 5.13 -24.57
N PRO A 219 1.74 5.10 -25.21
CA PRO A 219 2.40 6.31 -25.71
C PRO A 219 1.56 7.11 -26.71
N ALA A 220 0.60 6.49 -27.38
CA ALA A 220 -0.32 7.15 -28.28
C ALA A 220 -1.42 7.95 -27.56
N ASN A 221 -1.62 7.69 -26.26
CA ASN A 221 -2.60 8.42 -25.46
C ASN A 221 -1.98 9.69 -24.86
N PRO A 222 -2.43 10.91 -25.26
CA PRO A 222 -1.87 12.15 -24.72
C PRO A 222 -2.28 12.44 -23.27
N VAL A 223 -3.25 11.68 -22.71
CA VAL A 223 -3.76 11.90 -21.36
C VAL A 223 -2.99 11.05 -20.36
N VAL A 224 -2.05 11.64 -19.67
CA VAL A 224 -1.29 11.01 -18.59
C VAL A 224 -2.02 11.23 -17.26
N LYS A 225 -2.27 10.15 -16.51
CA LYS A 225 -2.99 10.19 -15.23
C LYS A 225 -2.10 9.68 -14.11
N GLY A 226 -2.13 10.37 -12.98
CA GLY A 226 -1.58 9.85 -11.73
C GLY A 226 -2.45 8.76 -11.12
N PRO A 227 -1.97 8.07 -10.08
CA PRO A 227 -2.79 7.13 -9.34
C PRO A 227 -3.93 7.86 -8.60
N TRP A 228 -5.06 7.18 -8.38
CA TRP A 228 -6.27 7.77 -7.79
C TRP A 228 -6.10 8.33 -6.37
N TYR A 229 -5.02 7.95 -5.69
CA TYR A 229 -4.70 8.37 -4.31
C TYR A 229 -3.65 9.51 -4.22
N MET A 230 -3.31 10.16 -5.32
CA MET A 230 -2.41 11.33 -5.38
C MET A 230 -3.14 12.66 -5.54
#